data_9b4ae15b84234e43aa83486e4715395f
#
_entry.id   9b4ae15b84234e43aa83486e4715395f
#
_cell.length_a   1.000
_cell.length_b   1.000
_cell.length_c   1.000
_cell.angle_alpha   90.00
_cell.angle_beta   90.00
_cell.angle_gamma   90.00
#
_symmetry.space_group_name_H-M   'P 1'
#
loop_
_entity.id
_entity.type
_entity.pdbx_description
1 polymer ?
#
loop_
_entity_poly.entity_id
_entity_poly.type
_entity_poly.pdbx_seq_one_letter_code
_entity_poly.pdbx_strand_id
1 'polypeptide(L)'
;MTKPMMDLRELVEKSADADLLRDMIGFAAERLMELEVGAKTGADYGEKNPARLVQRNGYRDRDWQTRAGNVELRIPKLRSGSYFPSFLEPRRATEKALTAVIQEAYVHGVSTRSMDDLVQAMGGTGISKSQVSRLCEEIDERVDTFLTRPIEGEWPYLWIDATYLKVRQGGRIVSVAVTIAVGVNTDGRREVLGMSIGPSEAETFWTDFLRDLVRRGLNGVKLVISDAHEGIKAATARVLSTTWQRCRVHFQRNALAHAGKSSRRVISAFIATAFAQPDHAAAKTQWRNVADQMRGKLPKLATLMDGAEEDVLAYMTFPQQHRAKLHSTNPIERLNGEIKRRTDVVGIFPNEASIRRLVGAILMEQTEEWAVQRSRYMTLETLGPSAMIPSSACLPRRRTDQLGAPKTSWPALSYTTNWDVIDECGEGAFLLDDLESTASVVDHGF
;
A
#
# COMPACT_ATOMS: atom_id res chain seq x y z
N MET A 1 25.03 40.51 -42.60
CA MET A 1 24.49 41.73 -41.95
C MET A 1 24.31 41.34 -40.46
N THR A 2 25.22 41.80 -39.63
CA THR A 2 25.12 41.68 -38.19
C THR A 2 23.95 42.51 -37.74
N LYS A 3 22.94 41.88 -37.13
CA LYS A 3 21.87 42.64 -36.45
C LYS A 3 22.56 43.52 -35.39
N PRO A 4 22.24 44.81 -35.31
CA PRO A 4 22.82 45.68 -34.30
C PRO A 4 22.50 45.11 -32.93
N MET A 5 23.50 45.12 -32.07
CA MET A 5 23.37 44.82 -30.64
C MET A 5 22.20 45.69 -30.14
N MET A 6 21.17 45.05 -29.64
CA MET A 6 20.00 45.69 -29.06
C MET A 6 20.53 46.63 -27.95
N ASP A 7 20.28 47.94 -28.06
CA ASP A 7 20.82 48.88 -27.11
C ASP A 7 20.09 48.67 -25.77
N LEU A 8 20.83 48.44 -24.74
CA LEU A 8 20.29 48.25 -23.38
C LEU A 8 19.42 49.45 -22.95
N ARG A 9 19.70 50.65 -23.51
CA ARG A 9 18.90 51.86 -23.29
C ARG A 9 17.48 51.72 -23.90
N GLU A 10 17.34 51.15 -25.10
CA GLU A 10 16.04 50.93 -25.77
C GLU A 10 15.16 49.93 -25.01
N LEU A 11 15.80 48.99 -24.29
CA LEU A 11 15.12 48.04 -23.42
C LEU A 11 14.65 48.65 -22.08
N VAL A 12 15.36 49.65 -21.56
CA VAL A 12 15.04 50.30 -20.28
C VAL A 12 13.98 51.37 -20.44
N GLU A 13 13.85 51.96 -21.65
CA GLU A 13 12.83 52.97 -21.97
C GLU A 13 11.44 52.39 -22.26
N LYS A 14 11.35 51.10 -22.56
CA LYS A 14 10.07 50.35 -22.61
C LYS A 14 9.66 50.05 -21.19
N SER A 15 8.54 50.58 -20.75
CA SER A 15 7.98 50.49 -19.39
C SER A 15 8.08 49.10 -18.76
N ALA A 16 8.03 49.00 -17.42
CA ALA A 16 8.14 47.83 -16.56
C ALA A 16 7.01 46.80 -16.78
N ASP A 17 6.79 46.36 -18.02
CA ASP A 17 5.74 45.46 -18.44
C ASP A 17 6.33 44.06 -18.67
N ALA A 18 5.49 43.01 -18.52
CA ALA A 18 5.86 41.62 -18.74
C ALA A 18 6.47 41.36 -20.13
N ASP A 19 6.16 42.21 -21.13
CA ASP A 19 6.74 42.17 -22.45
C ASP A 19 8.24 42.55 -22.49
N LEU A 20 8.66 43.53 -21.73
CA LEU A 20 10.08 43.87 -21.60
C LEU A 20 10.90 42.75 -21.00
N LEU A 21 10.38 42.13 -19.94
CA LEU A 21 11.05 41.01 -19.29
C LEU A 21 11.12 39.78 -20.24
N ARG A 22 10.10 39.55 -21.04
CA ARG A 22 10.07 38.49 -22.07
C ARG A 22 11.12 38.72 -23.15
N ASP A 23 11.23 39.98 -23.66
CA ASP A 23 12.22 40.36 -24.66
C ASP A 23 13.64 40.21 -24.13
N MET A 24 13.88 40.62 -22.87
CA MET A 24 15.17 40.44 -22.19
C MET A 24 15.55 38.97 -22.03
N ILE A 25 14.58 38.10 -21.64
CA ILE A 25 14.82 36.67 -21.50
C ILE A 25 15.12 36.06 -22.89
N GLY A 26 14.41 36.45 -23.94
CA GLY A 26 14.63 36.01 -25.31
C GLY A 26 16.02 36.38 -25.81
N PHE A 27 16.43 37.64 -25.62
CA PHE A 27 17.76 38.13 -25.98
C PHE A 27 18.87 37.40 -25.23
N ALA A 28 18.74 37.21 -23.92
CA ALA A 28 19.72 36.48 -23.11
C ALA A 28 19.85 35.03 -23.55
N ALA A 29 18.71 34.38 -23.86
CA ALA A 29 18.67 32.99 -24.34
C ALA A 29 19.35 32.85 -25.72
N GLU A 30 19.08 33.75 -26.68
CA GLU A 30 19.77 33.76 -27.97
C GLU A 30 21.29 33.94 -27.81
N ARG A 31 21.72 34.81 -26.92
CA ARG A 31 23.15 35.05 -26.68
C ARG A 31 23.83 33.87 -26.04
N LEU A 32 23.20 33.20 -25.09
CA LEU A 32 23.71 31.96 -24.50
C LEU A 32 23.83 30.87 -25.55
N MET A 33 22.83 30.68 -26.40
CA MET A 33 22.86 29.71 -27.49
C MET A 33 24.00 29.96 -28.46
N GLU A 34 24.26 31.22 -28.82
CA GLU A 34 25.38 31.61 -29.69
C GLU A 34 26.72 31.23 -29.08
N LEU A 35 26.95 31.53 -27.80
CA LEU A 35 28.18 31.18 -27.06
C LEU A 35 28.40 29.66 -27.00
N GLU A 36 27.35 28.90 -26.63
CA GLU A 36 27.41 27.43 -26.57
C GLU A 36 27.68 26.79 -27.91
N VAL A 37 27.04 27.28 -28.98
CA VAL A 37 27.25 26.76 -30.33
C VAL A 37 28.60 27.19 -30.86
N GLY A 38 29.06 28.43 -30.58
CA GLY A 38 30.40 28.89 -30.91
C GLY A 38 31.47 27.97 -30.33
N ALA A 39 31.36 27.62 -29.04
CA ALA A 39 32.25 26.66 -28.37
C ALA A 39 32.23 25.25 -29.03
N LYS A 40 31.05 24.77 -29.42
CA LYS A 40 30.90 23.46 -30.09
C LYS A 40 31.38 23.45 -31.54
N THR A 41 31.22 24.54 -32.28
CA THR A 41 31.60 24.63 -33.68
C THR A 41 33.06 25.11 -33.87
N GLY A 42 33.69 25.65 -32.86
CA GLY A 42 35.06 26.22 -32.93
C GLY A 42 35.13 27.49 -33.75
N ALA A 43 34.00 28.10 -34.09
CA ALA A 43 33.98 29.38 -34.83
C ALA A 43 32.64 30.11 -34.64
N ASP A 44 32.66 31.43 -34.68
CA ASP A 44 31.49 32.28 -34.57
C ASP A 44 30.60 32.23 -35.82
N TYR A 45 29.37 32.78 -35.70
CA TYR A 45 28.43 32.85 -36.80
C TYR A 45 28.97 33.72 -37.94
N GLY A 46 29.09 33.14 -39.14
CA GLY A 46 29.62 33.84 -40.34
C GLY A 46 31.15 33.88 -40.43
N GLU A 47 31.89 33.44 -39.41
CA GLU A 47 33.37 33.39 -39.46
C GLU A 47 33.85 32.26 -40.38
N LYS A 48 34.86 32.57 -41.23
CA LYS A 48 35.54 31.59 -42.04
C LYS A 48 36.80 31.10 -41.30
N ASN A 49 36.65 30.08 -40.47
CA ASN A 49 37.74 29.51 -39.71
C ASN A 49 38.11 28.12 -40.20
N PRO A 50 39.36 27.86 -40.63
CA PRO A 50 39.83 26.55 -41.09
C PRO A 50 39.72 25.45 -40.01
N ALA A 51 39.80 25.83 -38.74
CA ALA A 51 39.69 24.92 -37.59
C ALA A 51 38.22 24.66 -37.14
N ARG A 52 37.25 25.07 -37.93
CA ARG A 52 35.84 24.83 -37.63
C ARG A 52 35.53 23.32 -37.58
N LEU A 53 35.01 22.87 -36.44
CA LEU A 53 34.71 21.45 -36.19
C LEU A 53 33.38 21.01 -36.84
N VAL A 54 32.35 21.87 -36.81
CA VAL A 54 31.00 21.56 -37.33
C VAL A 54 30.36 22.81 -37.93
N GLN A 55 29.59 22.65 -39.01
CA GLN A 55 28.82 23.70 -39.62
C GLN A 55 27.40 23.78 -39.05
N ARG A 56 26.89 25.01 -38.92
CA ARG A 56 25.47 25.26 -38.60
C ARG A 56 24.60 24.93 -39.81
N ASN A 57 23.38 24.42 -39.56
CA ASN A 57 22.42 24.01 -40.61
C ASN A 57 21.02 24.55 -40.29
N GLY A 58 20.90 25.89 -40.27
CA GLY A 58 19.64 26.57 -40.00
C GLY A 58 19.25 26.56 -38.52
N TYR A 59 17.97 26.81 -38.30
CA TYR A 59 17.38 26.89 -36.97
C TYR A 59 16.16 25.97 -36.84
N ARG A 60 15.70 25.74 -35.63
CA ARG A 60 14.39 25.18 -35.29
C ARG A 60 13.74 26.13 -34.28
N ASP A 61 12.47 26.40 -34.48
CA ASP A 61 11.70 27.24 -33.60
C ASP A 61 11.13 26.39 -32.48
N ARG A 62 11.11 26.96 -31.27
CA ARG A 62 10.55 26.34 -30.08
C ARG A 62 10.02 27.38 -29.13
N ASP A 63 8.79 27.19 -28.67
CA ASP A 63 8.22 27.98 -27.60
C ASP A 63 8.79 27.56 -26.24
N TRP A 64 9.26 28.53 -25.49
CA TRP A 64 9.77 28.36 -24.13
C TRP A 64 8.91 29.15 -23.15
N GLN A 65 8.18 28.41 -22.32
CA GLN A 65 7.37 29.00 -21.26
C GLN A 65 8.25 29.49 -20.12
N THR A 66 8.16 30.75 -19.81
CA THR A 66 8.87 31.42 -18.69
C THR A 66 7.85 32.08 -17.76
N ARG A 67 8.31 32.53 -16.58
CA ARG A 67 7.46 33.30 -15.66
C ARG A 67 6.98 34.64 -16.27
N ALA A 68 7.67 35.14 -17.28
CA ALA A 68 7.29 36.36 -18.02
C ALA A 68 6.37 36.08 -19.22
N GLY A 69 5.97 34.81 -19.43
CA GLY A 69 5.17 34.36 -20.57
C GLY A 69 5.96 33.51 -21.56
N ASN A 70 5.35 33.27 -22.72
CA ASN A 70 5.93 32.44 -23.78
C ASN A 70 7.02 33.19 -24.54
N VAL A 71 8.23 32.63 -24.63
CA VAL A 71 9.37 33.17 -25.40
C VAL A 71 9.62 32.24 -26.57
N GLU A 72 9.55 32.78 -27.80
CA GLU A 72 9.88 32.01 -29.01
C GLU A 72 11.41 31.97 -29.19
N LEU A 73 11.99 30.77 -29.19
CA LEU A 73 13.42 30.53 -29.32
C LEU A 73 13.76 29.96 -30.69
N ARG A 74 14.79 30.49 -31.32
CA ARG A 74 15.37 29.99 -32.57
C ARG A 74 16.64 29.19 -32.29
N ILE A 75 16.49 27.89 -32.07
CA ILE A 75 17.60 27.01 -31.68
C ILE A 75 18.44 26.64 -32.90
N PRO A 76 19.76 26.92 -32.92
CA PRO A 76 20.63 26.55 -34.01
C PRO A 76 20.71 25.03 -34.21
N LYS A 77 20.66 24.58 -35.47
CA LYS A 77 20.94 23.19 -35.86
C LYS A 77 22.37 23.05 -36.30
N LEU A 78 22.98 21.89 -36.03
CA LEU A 78 24.29 21.50 -36.51
C LEU A 78 24.15 20.54 -37.68
N ARG A 79 25.09 20.56 -38.64
CA ARG A 79 25.10 19.68 -39.81
C ARG A 79 25.51 18.25 -39.42
N SER A 80 26.33 18.12 -38.38
CA SER A 80 26.76 16.85 -37.79
C SER A 80 26.64 16.98 -36.25
N GLY A 81 26.06 15.97 -35.62
CA GLY A 81 25.72 16.00 -34.19
C GLY A 81 24.43 16.75 -33.87
N SER A 82 24.06 16.84 -32.59
CA SER A 82 22.91 17.59 -32.11
C SER A 82 23.33 18.69 -31.14
N TYR A 83 22.62 19.81 -31.20
CA TYR A 83 22.71 20.87 -30.21
C TYR A 83 21.35 21.09 -29.55
N PHE A 84 21.35 21.16 -28.24
CA PHE A 84 20.24 21.55 -27.42
C PHE A 84 20.76 22.54 -26.36
N PRO A 85 20.12 23.70 -26.16
CA PRO A 85 20.58 24.70 -25.20
C PRO A 85 20.59 24.16 -23.77
N SER A 86 21.68 24.39 -23.04
CA SER A 86 21.86 23.86 -21.68
C SER A 86 20.82 24.40 -20.68
N PHE A 87 20.36 25.64 -20.90
CA PHE A 87 19.32 26.27 -20.08
C PHE A 87 17.90 25.74 -20.39
N LEU A 88 17.71 25.10 -21.55
CA LEU A 88 16.48 24.39 -21.93
C LEU A 88 16.57 22.89 -21.62
N GLU A 89 17.74 22.35 -21.38
CA GLU A 89 17.82 21.06 -20.74
C GLU A 89 16.93 21.15 -19.53
N PRO A 90 15.90 20.26 -19.41
CA PRO A 90 14.96 20.34 -18.31
C PRO A 90 15.80 20.57 -17.07
N ARG A 91 15.51 21.63 -16.34
CA ARG A 91 16.22 21.91 -15.08
C ARG A 91 15.92 20.71 -14.21
N ARG A 92 16.75 19.69 -14.35
CA ARG A 92 16.56 18.36 -13.78
C ARG A 92 16.14 18.42 -12.32
N ALA A 93 16.58 19.46 -11.61
CA ALA A 93 16.19 19.69 -10.22
C ALA A 93 14.75 20.21 -10.08
N THR A 94 14.34 21.22 -10.86
CA THR A 94 13.00 21.84 -10.73
C THR A 94 11.90 20.93 -11.34
N GLU A 95 12.17 20.32 -12.49
CA GLU A 95 11.26 19.36 -13.12
C GLU A 95 11.15 18.09 -12.29
N LYS A 96 12.26 17.60 -11.72
CA LYS A 96 12.23 16.47 -10.77
C LYS A 96 11.49 16.84 -9.50
N ALA A 97 11.68 18.04 -8.96
CA ALA A 97 10.94 18.49 -7.79
C ALA A 97 9.43 18.58 -8.06
N LEU A 98 9.03 19.14 -9.21
CA LEU A 98 7.62 19.18 -9.60
C LEU A 98 7.04 17.78 -9.82
N THR A 99 7.79 16.91 -10.51
CA THR A 99 7.39 15.50 -10.71
C THR A 99 7.23 14.80 -9.36
N ALA A 100 8.18 14.97 -8.43
CA ALA A 100 8.10 14.39 -7.09
C ALA A 100 6.86 14.90 -6.33
N VAL A 101 6.56 16.21 -6.40
CA VAL A 101 5.36 16.78 -5.76
C VAL A 101 4.07 16.19 -6.35
N ILE A 102 4.01 16.01 -7.67
CA ILE A 102 2.85 15.41 -8.34
C ILE A 102 2.70 13.94 -7.97
N GLN A 103 3.81 13.19 -7.94
CA GLN A 103 3.84 11.78 -7.55
C GLN A 103 3.42 11.63 -6.10
N GLU A 104 3.94 12.45 -5.21
CA GLU A 104 3.58 12.47 -3.79
C GLU A 104 2.11 12.81 -3.60
N ALA A 105 1.60 13.87 -4.25
CA ALA A 105 0.20 14.23 -4.22
C ALA A 105 -0.69 13.08 -4.73
N TYR A 106 -0.26 12.36 -5.78
CA TYR A 106 -0.98 11.18 -6.30
C TYR A 106 -1.05 10.06 -5.26
N VAL A 107 0.06 9.72 -4.63
CA VAL A 107 0.14 8.68 -3.60
C VAL A 107 -0.70 9.04 -2.38
N HIS A 108 -0.71 10.32 -1.98
CA HIS A 108 -1.57 10.82 -0.90
C HIS A 108 -3.06 10.90 -1.26
N GLY A 109 -3.44 10.56 -2.48
CA GLY A 109 -4.83 10.52 -2.95
C GLY A 109 -5.39 11.89 -3.27
N VAL A 110 -4.55 12.83 -3.69
CA VAL A 110 -5.02 14.11 -4.22
C VAL A 110 -5.66 13.89 -5.59
N SER A 111 -6.85 14.45 -5.82
CA SER A 111 -7.52 14.30 -7.10
C SER A 111 -6.74 14.95 -8.24
N THR A 112 -6.85 14.40 -9.46
CA THR A 112 -6.19 15.00 -10.64
C THR A 112 -6.63 16.44 -10.92
N ARG A 113 -7.82 16.82 -10.46
CA ARG A 113 -8.32 18.19 -10.55
C ARG A 113 -7.56 19.10 -9.57
N SER A 114 -7.43 18.68 -8.33
CA SER A 114 -6.66 19.44 -7.31
C SER A 114 -5.17 19.49 -7.65
N MET A 115 -4.63 18.49 -8.38
CA MET A 115 -3.27 18.54 -8.92
C MET A 115 -3.15 19.60 -10.03
N ASP A 116 -4.16 19.72 -10.88
CA ASP A 116 -4.19 20.76 -11.89
C ASP A 116 -4.18 22.16 -11.25
N ASP A 117 -5.05 22.37 -10.25
CA ASP A 117 -5.08 23.61 -9.46
C ASP A 117 -3.73 23.88 -8.77
N LEU A 118 -3.07 22.85 -8.23
CA LEU A 118 -1.74 22.97 -7.59
C LEU A 118 -0.68 23.39 -8.61
N VAL A 119 -0.65 22.75 -9.79
CA VAL A 119 0.32 23.08 -10.85
C VAL A 119 0.10 24.51 -11.35
N GLN A 120 -1.15 24.94 -11.50
CA GLN A 120 -1.49 26.32 -11.87
C GLN A 120 -1.07 27.32 -10.79
N ALA A 121 -1.30 27.01 -9.52
CA ALA A 121 -0.84 27.85 -8.39
C ALA A 121 0.69 27.98 -8.32
N MET A 122 1.42 26.97 -8.81
CA MET A 122 2.88 27.00 -8.93
C MET A 122 3.38 27.74 -10.19
N GLY A 123 2.48 28.34 -10.97
CA GLY A 123 2.78 29.10 -12.20
C GLY A 123 2.91 28.24 -13.46
N GLY A 124 2.45 26.99 -13.44
CA GLY A 124 2.34 26.15 -14.63
C GLY A 124 1.05 26.37 -15.39
N THR A 125 0.96 25.79 -16.59
CA THR A 125 -0.25 25.85 -17.47
C THR A 125 -1.32 24.83 -17.11
N GLY A 126 -1.13 24.11 -15.99
CA GLY A 126 -1.97 23.01 -15.58
C GLY A 126 -1.45 21.64 -16.02
N ILE A 127 -2.12 20.57 -15.57
CA ILE A 127 -1.73 19.20 -15.88
C ILE A 127 -2.95 18.35 -16.23
N SER A 128 -2.89 17.65 -17.35
CA SER A 128 -3.96 16.73 -17.75
C SER A 128 -3.85 15.37 -17.03
N LYS A 129 -4.99 14.66 -16.94
CA LYS A 129 -5.01 13.29 -16.38
C LYS A 129 -4.00 12.35 -17.04
N SER A 130 -3.80 12.48 -18.37
CA SER A 130 -2.84 11.67 -19.13
C SER A 130 -1.39 12.02 -18.78
N GLN A 131 -1.11 13.28 -18.48
CA GLN A 131 0.21 13.72 -18.03
C GLN A 131 0.51 13.21 -16.63
N VAL A 132 -0.46 13.30 -15.69
CA VAL A 132 -0.33 12.72 -14.36
C VAL A 132 -0.04 11.22 -14.47
N SER A 133 -0.78 10.48 -15.30
CA SER A 133 -0.57 9.05 -15.50
C SER A 133 0.85 8.74 -15.97
N ARG A 134 1.37 9.50 -16.95
CA ARG A 134 2.75 9.33 -17.45
C ARG A 134 3.82 9.64 -16.41
N LEU A 135 3.63 10.70 -15.63
CA LEU A 135 4.56 11.05 -14.54
C LEU A 135 4.57 9.98 -13.44
N CYS A 136 3.46 9.27 -13.29
CA CYS A 136 3.35 8.16 -12.33
C CYS A 136 3.89 6.81 -12.88
N GLU A 137 4.28 6.70 -14.16
CA GLU A 137 4.87 5.47 -14.72
C GLU A 137 6.17 5.08 -14.01
N GLU A 138 6.99 6.05 -13.60
CA GLU A 138 8.20 5.80 -12.80
C GLU A 138 7.88 5.12 -11.45
N ILE A 139 6.68 5.34 -10.92
CA ILE A 139 6.21 4.65 -9.70
C ILE A 139 6.01 3.17 -9.97
N ASP A 140 5.58 2.77 -11.18
CA ASP A 140 5.32 1.36 -11.51
C ASP A 140 6.60 0.53 -11.37
N GLU A 141 7.74 1.00 -11.88
CA GLU A 141 9.02 0.31 -11.77
C GLU A 141 9.47 0.16 -10.30
N ARG A 142 9.29 1.21 -9.50
CA ARG A 142 9.60 1.19 -8.06
C ARG A 142 8.71 0.22 -7.32
N VAL A 143 7.40 0.25 -7.60
CA VAL A 143 6.40 -0.64 -7.00
C VAL A 143 6.67 -2.09 -7.41
N ASP A 144 6.98 -2.35 -8.68
CA ASP A 144 7.30 -3.69 -9.16
C ASP A 144 8.58 -4.23 -8.52
N THR A 145 9.62 -3.41 -8.43
CA THR A 145 10.86 -3.76 -7.73
C THR A 145 10.58 -4.08 -6.26
N PHE A 146 9.77 -3.26 -5.58
CA PHE A 146 9.39 -3.46 -4.19
C PHE A 146 8.59 -4.77 -4.00
N LEU A 147 7.58 -5.02 -4.84
CA LEU A 147 6.70 -6.18 -4.72
C LEU A 147 7.35 -7.50 -5.15
N THR A 148 8.38 -7.45 -6.01
CA THR A 148 9.08 -8.64 -6.51
C THR A 148 10.42 -8.89 -5.82
N ARG A 149 10.83 -8.03 -4.88
CA ARG A 149 12.11 -8.17 -4.17
C ARG A 149 12.22 -9.52 -3.47
N PRO A 150 13.44 -10.09 -3.35
CA PRO A 150 13.68 -11.25 -2.51
C PRO A 150 13.24 -11.01 -1.06
N ILE A 151 12.72 -12.05 -0.41
CA ILE A 151 12.35 -12.04 1.00
C ILE A 151 13.45 -12.77 1.74
N GLU A 152 14.26 -12.02 2.50
CA GLU A 152 15.43 -12.57 3.19
C GLU A 152 15.12 -12.84 4.65
N GLY A 153 15.81 -13.85 5.24
CA GLY A 153 15.66 -14.22 6.65
C GLY A 153 14.40 -15.05 6.94
N GLU A 154 14.13 -15.27 8.23
CA GLU A 154 12.97 -16.01 8.69
C GLU A 154 11.87 -15.08 9.19
N TRP A 155 10.61 -15.47 8.90
CA TRP A 155 9.41 -14.68 9.16
C TRP A 155 8.40 -15.47 10.00
N PRO A 156 8.58 -15.59 11.29
CA PRO A 156 7.75 -16.45 12.15
C PRO A 156 6.26 -16.07 12.16
N TYR A 157 5.91 -14.81 11.93
CA TYR A 157 4.53 -14.35 11.95
C TYR A 157 4.15 -13.65 10.65
N LEU A 158 2.98 -14.03 10.13
CA LEU A 158 2.43 -13.51 8.87
C LEU A 158 0.97 -13.13 9.06
N TRP A 159 0.63 -11.87 8.81
CA TRP A 159 -0.75 -11.38 8.72
C TRP A 159 -1.16 -11.28 7.27
N ILE A 160 -2.36 -11.73 6.96
CA ILE A 160 -2.96 -11.63 5.62
C ILE A 160 -4.35 -11.06 5.78
N ASP A 161 -4.63 -10.03 4.99
CA ASP A 161 -5.95 -9.41 4.95
C ASP A 161 -6.25 -8.91 3.53
N ALA A 162 -7.52 -8.69 3.20
CA ALA A 162 -7.95 -8.24 1.89
C ALA A 162 -8.89 -7.04 2.01
N THR A 163 -8.65 -6.03 1.19
CA THR A 163 -9.56 -4.92 1.01
C THR A 163 -10.16 -4.94 -0.38
N TYR A 164 -11.42 -4.48 -0.55
CA TYR A 164 -12.13 -4.55 -1.82
C TYR A 164 -12.16 -3.19 -2.49
N LEU A 165 -11.75 -3.14 -3.76
CA LEU A 165 -11.74 -1.94 -4.58
C LEU A 165 -12.56 -2.14 -5.86
N LYS A 166 -13.15 -1.06 -6.37
CA LYS A 166 -13.91 -1.07 -7.62
C LYS A 166 -13.02 -0.76 -8.81
N VAL A 167 -13.10 -1.60 -9.85
CA VAL A 167 -12.31 -1.45 -11.07
C VAL A 167 -13.14 -1.70 -12.31
N ARG A 168 -12.77 -1.08 -13.43
CA ARG A 168 -13.39 -1.33 -14.74
C ARG A 168 -12.72 -2.49 -15.43
N GLN A 169 -13.49 -3.54 -15.72
CA GLN A 169 -13.06 -4.71 -16.50
C GLN A 169 -14.12 -5.04 -17.55
N GLY A 170 -13.71 -5.15 -18.82
CA GLY A 170 -14.64 -5.51 -19.91
C GLY A 170 -15.87 -4.60 -20.01
N GLY A 171 -15.74 -3.29 -19.74
CA GLY A 171 -16.83 -2.33 -19.77
C GLY A 171 -17.76 -2.35 -18.55
N ARG A 172 -17.51 -3.22 -17.55
CA ARG A 172 -18.29 -3.32 -16.31
C ARG A 172 -17.46 -2.87 -15.11
N ILE A 173 -18.15 -2.48 -14.03
CA ILE A 173 -17.55 -2.20 -12.75
C ILE A 173 -17.62 -3.48 -11.93
N VAL A 174 -16.46 -3.99 -11.53
CA VAL A 174 -16.33 -5.19 -10.69
C VAL A 174 -15.60 -4.82 -9.40
N SER A 175 -15.87 -5.58 -8.34
CA SER A 175 -15.14 -5.49 -7.09
C SER A 175 -14.03 -6.52 -7.11
N VAL A 176 -12.79 -6.08 -6.87
CA VAL A 176 -11.62 -6.97 -6.77
C VAL A 176 -11.04 -6.88 -5.37
N ALA A 177 -10.54 -7.98 -4.87
CA ALA A 177 -9.81 -8.00 -3.61
C ALA A 177 -8.36 -7.60 -3.84
N VAL A 178 -7.87 -6.70 -3.02
CA VAL A 178 -6.46 -6.38 -2.88
C VAL A 178 -5.98 -7.06 -1.60
N THR A 179 -5.28 -8.15 -1.76
CA THR A 179 -4.73 -8.95 -0.67
C THR A 179 -3.34 -8.47 -0.32
N ILE A 180 -3.07 -8.31 0.96
CA ILE A 180 -1.80 -7.83 1.48
C ILE A 180 -1.26 -8.83 2.50
N ALA A 181 0.04 -9.09 2.43
CA ALA A 181 0.77 -9.87 3.41
C ALA A 181 1.78 -8.98 4.16
N VAL A 182 1.69 -8.97 5.47
CA VAL A 182 2.63 -8.30 6.38
C VAL A 182 3.29 -9.34 7.25
N GLY A 183 4.62 -9.35 7.29
CA GLY A 183 5.40 -10.26 8.12
C GLY A 183 6.13 -9.55 9.25
N VAL A 184 6.49 -10.33 10.28
CA VAL A 184 7.47 -9.92 11.29
C VAL A 184 8.63 -10.92 11.22
N ASN A 185 9.84 -10.40 11.02
CA ASN A 185 11.05 -11.22 10.95
C ASN A 185 11.63 -11.55 12.34
N THR A 186 12.67 -12.38 12.37
CA THR A 186 13.37 -12.75 13.61
C THR A 186 14.06 -11.58 14.32
N ASP A 187 14.28 -10.47 13.61
CA ASP A 187 14.78 -9.22 14.22
C ASP A 187 13.67 -8.41 14.91
N GLY A 188 12.41 -8.86 14.84
CA GLY A 188 11.27 -8.15 15.39
C GLY A 188 10.83 -6.95 14.55
N ARG A 189 11.29 -6.83 13.32
CA ARG A 189 10.88 -5.80 12.37
C ARG A 189 9.66 -6.24 11.57
N ARG A 190 8.79 -5.31 11.28
CA ARG A 190 7.57 -5.53 10.50
C ARG A 190 7.74 -4.97 9.10
N GLU A 191 7.37 -5.77 8.07
CA GLU A 191 7.42 -5.33 6.68
C GLU A 191 6.22 -5.86 5.89
N VAL A 192 5.86 -5.13 4.83
CA VAL A 192 4.95 -5.65 3.81
C VAL A 192 5.73 -6.59 2.90
N LEU A 193 5.30 -7.83 2.81
CA LEU A 193 5.97 -8.88 2.03
C LEU A 193 5.41 -9.03 0.62
N GLY A 194 4.15 -8.66 0.42
CA GLY A 194 3.56 -8.74 -0.91
C GLY A 194 2.13 -8.26 -0.98
N MET A 195 1.67 -8.10 -2.22
CA MET A 195 0.31 -7.74 -2.57
C MET A 195 -0.13 -8.53 -3.81
N SER A 196 -1.41 -8.93 -3.84
CA SER A 196 -2.02 -9.53 -5.03
C SER A 196 -3.42 -8.95 -5.24
N ILE A 197 -3.84 -8.87 -6.51
CA ILE A 197 -5.16 -8.37 -6.90
C ILE A 197 -5.90 -9.51 -7.61
N GLY A 198 -7.14 -9.76 -7.22
CA GLY A 198 -7.93 -10.80 -7.88
C GLY A 198 -9.21 -11.16 -7.12
N PRO A 199 -9.91 -12.21 -7.55
CA PRO A 199 -11.10 -12.72 -6.88
C PRO A 199 -10.69 -13.48 -5.60
N SER A 200 -10.97 -12.91 -4.43
CA SER A 200 -10.59 -13.50 -3.13
C SER A 200 -11.32 -14.78 -2.75
N GLU A 201 -12.36 -15.15 -3.47
CA GLU A 201 -13.21 -16.31 -3.12
C GLU A 201 -12.59 -17.65 -3.53
N ALA A 202 -11.63 -17.66 -4.47
CA ALA A 202 -11.01 -18.87 -4.98
C ALA A 202 -9.80 -19.30 -4.13
N GLU A 203 -9.81 -20.56 -3.65
CA GLU A 203 -8.65 -21.16 -2.96
C GLU A 203 -7.36 -21.10 -3.80
N THR A 204 -7.49 -21.23 -5.13
CA THR A 204 -6.37 -21.12 -6.06
C THR A 204 -5.67 -19.77 -5.97
N PHE A 205 -6.41 -18.68 -5.85
CA PHE A 205 -5.86 -17.33 -5.69
C PHE A 205 -4.96 -17.22 -4.45
N TRP A 206 -5.44 -17.72 -3.30
CA TRP A 206 -4.67 -17.72 -2.06
C TRP A 206 -3.44 -18.63 -2.13
N THR A 207 -3.60 -19.80 -2.78
CA THR A 207 -2.50 -20.74 -2.97
C THR A 207 -1.40 -20.14 -3.82
N ASP A 208 -1.74 -19.47 -4.92
CA ASP A 208 -0.78 -18.86 -5.83
C ASP A 208 -0.09 -17.65 -5.19
N PHE A 209 -0.83 -16.86 -4.42
CA PHE A 209 -0.26 -15.75 -3.65
C PHE A 209 0.79 -16.23 -2.64
N LEU A 210 0.46 -17.26 -1.83
CA LEU A 210 1.40 -17.81 -0.86
C LEU A 210 2.61 -18.49 -1.53
N ARG A 211 2.40 -19.18 -2.66
CA ARG A 211 3.49 -19.76 -3.44
C ARG A 211 4.44 -18.71 -4.00
N ASP A 212 3.90 -17.56 -4.42
CA ASP A 212 4.72 -16.44 -4.86
C ASP A 212 5.62 -15.92 -3.75
N LEU A 213 5.08 -15.72 -2.54
CA LEU A 213 5.87 -15.31 -1.38
C LEU A 213 6.97 -16.35 -1.05
N VAL A 214 6.65 -17.65 -1.06
CA VAL A 214 7.63 -18.71 -0.82
C VAL A 214 8.70 -18.74 -1.90
N ARG A 215 8.34 -18.59 -3.18
CA ARG A 215 9.30 -18.51 -4.30
C ARG A 215 10.26 -17.34 -4.17
N ARG A 216 9.79 -16.23 -3.59
CA ARG A 216 10.61 -15.04 -3.32
C ARG A 216 11.47 -15.18 -2.07
N GLY A 217 11.33 -16.26 -1.30
CA GLY A 217 12.16 -16.56 -0.14
C GLY A 217 11.46 -16.58 1.21
N LEU A 218 10.12 -16.41 1.27
CA LEU A 218 9.39 -16.51 2.54
C LEU A 218 9.59 -17.89 3.17
N ASN A 219 10.17 -17.91 4.37
CA ASN A 219 10.41 -19.13 5.12
C ASN A 219 10.25 -18.90 6.64
N GLY A 220 10.26 -19.99 7.41
CA GLY A 220 10.22 -19.94 8.88
C GLY A 220 8.86 -19.55 9.47
N VAL A 221 7.78 -19.49 8.68
CA VAL A 221 6.44 -19.10 9.16
C VAL A 221 5.92 -20.11 10.16
N LYS A 222 5.56 -19.63 11.37
CA LYS A 222 5.01 -20.43 12.48
C LYS A 222 3.50 -20.18 12.66
N LEU A 223 3.04 -18.97 12.34
CA LEU A 223 1.64 -18.58 12.48
C LEU A 223 1.23 -17.65 11.35
N VAL A 224 0.10 -17.98 10.71
CA VAL A 224 -0.60 -17.09 9.79
C VAL A 224 -1.85 -16.57 10.47
N ILE A 225 -2.06 -15.26 10.48
CA ILE A 225 -3.22 -14.59 11.06
C ILE A 225 -4.05 -13.97 9.95
N SER A 226 -5.34 -14.31 9.87
CA SER A 226 -6.26 -13.69 8.90
C SER A 226 -7.70 -13.70 9.40
N ASP A 227 -8.60 -13.11 8.63
CA ASP A 227 -10.04 -13.31 8.84
C ASP A 227 -10.47 -14.73 8.45
N ALA A 228 -11.70 -15.08 8.83
CA ALA A 228 -12.26 -16.40 8.57
C ALA A 228 -12.55 -16.57 7.07
N HIS A 229 -11.66 -17.24 6.38
CA HIS A 229 -11.81 -17.61 4.98
C HIS A 229 -11.23 -19.01 4.74
N GLU A 230 -12.08 -19.96 4.36
CA GLU A 230 -11.67 -21.36 4.20
C GLU A 230 -10.55 -21.51 3.15
N GLY A 231 -10.57 -20.69 2.07
CA GLY A 231 -9.53 -20.69 1.06
C GLY A 231 -8.16 -20.28 1.61
N ILE A 232 -8.09 -19.29 2.51
CA ILE A 232 -6.82 -18.89 3.15
C ILE A 232 -6.33 -20.00 4.07
N LYS A 233 -7.22 -20.58 4.90
CA LYS A 233 -6.90 -21.67 5.81
C LYS A 233 -6.35 -22.88 5.06
N ALA A 234 -7.03 -23.30 3.97
CA ALA A 234 -6.60 -24.40 3.11
C ALA A 234 -5.25 -24.12 2.42
N ALA A 235 -5.07 -22.90 1.88
CA ALA A 235 -3.83 -22.48 1.24
C ALA A 235 -2.67 -22.45 2.24
N THR A 236 -2.88 -21.92 3.46
CA THR A 236 -1.90 -21.92 4.55
C THR A 236 -1.43 -23.32 4.91
N ALA A 237 -2.37 -24.25 5.09
CA ALA A 237 -2.05 -25.65 5.40
C ALA A 237 -1.28 -26.32 4.25
N ARG A 238 -1.66 -26.03 2.99
CA ARG A 238 -1.06 -26.66 1.80
C ARG A 238 0.32 -26.12 1.46
N VAL A 239 0.53 -24.81 1.55
CA VAL A 239 1.76 -24.15 1.07
C VAL A 239 2.77 -23.97 2.19
N LEU A 240 2.33 -23.52 3.37
CA LEU A 240 3.21 -23.18 4.48
C LEU A 240 3.28 -24.28 5.54
N SER A 241 2.33 -25.22 5.56
CA SER A 241 2.23 -26.30 6.55
C SER A 241 2.34 -25.80 7.99
N THR A 242 1.71 -24.67 8.29
CA THR A 242 1.83 -23.96 9.57
C THR A 242 0.47 -23.73 10.24
N THR A 243 0.51 -23.29 11.50
CA THR A 243 -0.69 -22.96 12.28
C THR A 243 -1.38 -21.75 11.70
N TRP A 244 -2.71 -21.80 11.67
CA TRP A 244 -3.56 -20.68 11.25
C TRP A 244 -4.34 -20.13 12.45
N GLN A 245 -4.36 -18.80 12.59
CA GLN A 245 -5.11 -18.04 13.59
C GLN A 245 -6.23 -17.27 12.92
N ARG A 246 -7.45 -17.55 13.31
CA ARG A 246 -8.59 -16.71 12.96
C ARG A 246 -8.58 -15.43 13.78
N CYS A 247 -8.73 -14.27 13.15
CA CYS A 247 -8.81 -12.99 13.83
C CYS A 247 -9.90 -12.98 14.91
N ARG A 248 -9.49 -12.77 16.18
CA ARG A 248 -10.39 -12.73 17.34
C ARG A 248 -11.43 -11.62 17.22
N VAL A 249 -11.05 -10.47 16.67
CA VAL A 249 -11.96 -9.31 16.53
C VAL A 249 -13.06 -9.64 15.53
N HIS A 250 -12.72 -10.17 14.37
CA HIS A 250 -13.71 -10.60 13.36
C HIS A 250 -14.56 -11.77 13.86
N PHE A 251 -13.98 -12.74 14.55
CA PHE A 251 -14.75 -13.79 15.22
C PHE A 251 -15.78 -13.19 16.18
N GLN A 252 -15.38 -12.25 17.03
CA GLN A 252 -16.28 -11.65 18.01
C GLN A 252 -17.42 -10.86 17.35
N ARG A 253 -17.14 -10.12 16.26
CA ARG A 253 -18.19 -9.47 15.44
C ARG A 253 -19.20 -10.50 14.89
N ASN A 254 -18.70 -11.59 14.32
CA ASN A 254 -19.54 -12.67 13.78
C ASN A 254 -20.36 -13.36 14.89
N ALA A 255 -19.76 -13.63 16.03
CA ALA A 255 -20.44 -14.18 17.20
C ALA A 255 -21.59 -13.29 17.69
N LEU A 256 -21.32 -11.98 17.81
CA LEU A 256 -22.30 -11.01 18.26
C LEU A 256 -23.44 -10.73 17.24
N ALA A 257 -23.26 -11.11 15.96
CA ALA A 257 -24.34 -11.06 14.99
C ALA A 257 -25.46 -12.05 15.31
N HIS A 258 -25.16 -13.15 16.02
CA HIS A 258 -26.15 -14.13 16.50
C HIS A 258 -26.85 -13.70 17.80
N ALA A 259 -26.49 -12.54 18.37
CA ALA A 259 -27.02 -12.02 19.62
C ALA A 259 -27.97 -10.84 19.39
N GLY A 260 -29.06 -10.76 20.19
CA GLY A 260 -29.92 -9.59 20.24
C GLY A 260 -29.17 -8.35 20.75
N LYS A 261 -29.53 -7.15 20.28
CA LYS A 261 -28.82 -5.90 20.61
C LYS A 261 -28.61 -5.72 22.13
N SER A 262 -29.62 -6.02 22.97
CA SER A 262 -29.53 -5.90 24.42
C SER A 262 -28.58 -6.88 25.11
N SER A 263 -28.32 -8.04 24.51
CA SER A 263 -27.50 -9.11 25.10
C SER A 263 -26.04 -9.10 24.61
N ARG A 264 -25.70 -8.30 23.59
CA ARG A 264 -24.35 -8.28 22.98
C ARG A 264 -23.25 -8.01 23.99
N ARG A 265 -23.42 -7.04 24.88
CA ARG A 265 -22.40 -6.71 25.92
C ARG A 265 -22.15 -7.89 26.85
N VAL A 266 -23.19 -8.55 27.30
CA VAL A 266 -23.10 -9.71 28.20
C VAL A 266 -22.40 -10.86 27.49
N ILE A 267 -22.80 -11.19 26.25
CA ILE A 267 -22.19 -12.27 25.46
C ILE A 267 -20.73 -11.96 25.15
N SER A 268 -20.41 -10.71 24.78
CA SER A 268 -19.03 -10.27 24.58
C SER A 268 -18.18 -10.50 25.83
N ALA A 269 -18.67 -10.12 27.01
CA ALA A 269 -17.99 -10.33 28.27
C ALA A 269 -17.78 -11.83 28.58
N PHE A 270 -18.79 -12.68 28.34
CA PHE A 270 -18.65 -14.13 28.50
C PHE A 270 -17.56 -14.71 27.58
N ILE A 271 -17.56 -14.36 26.28
CA ILE A 271 -16.53 -14.82 25.34
C ILE A 271 -15.15 -14.31 25.77
N ALA A 272 -15.05 -13.06 26.25
CA ALA A 272 -13.80 -12.46 26.71
C ALA A 272 -13.16 -13.22 27.88
N THR A 273 -13.95 -13.90 28.73
CA THR A 273 -13.41 -14.69 29.84
C THR A 273 -12.52 -15.85 29.38
N ALA A 274 -12.76 -16.42 28.19
CA ALA A 274 -11.91 -17.44 27.61
C ALA A 274 -10.56 -16.89 27.16
N PHE A 275 -10.54 -15.66 26.66
CA PHE A 275 -9.30 -15.00 26.22
C PHE A 275 -8.45 -14.49 27.39
N ALA A 276 -9.05 -14.29 28.58
CA ALA A 276 -8.38 -13.83 29.77
C ALA A 276 -7.64 -14.96 30.52
N GLN A 277 -7.75 -16.20 30.05
CA GLN A 277 -7.10 -17.34 30.69
C GLN A 277 -5.58 -17.32 30.50
N PRO A 278 -4.80 -17.82 31.49
CA PRO A 278 -3.33 -17.75 31.46
C PRO A 278 -2.69 -18.64 30.39
N ASP A 279 -3.29 -19.77 30.08
CA ASP A 279 -2.78 -20.74 29.12
C ASP A 279 -3.85 -21.29 28.18
N HIS A 280 -3.39 -21.98 27.14
CA HIS A 280 -4.24 -22.52 26.11
C HIS A 280 -5.22 -23.60 26.61
N ALA A 281 -4.82 -24.42 27.59
CA ALA A 281 -5.69 -25.49 28.12
C ALA A 281 -6.84 -24.91 28.93
N ALA A 282 -6.54 -23.94 29.82
CA ALA A 282 -7.53 -23.20 30.58
C ALA A 282 -8.50 -22.41 29.67
N ALA A 283 -7.95 -21.79 28.61
CA ALA A 283 -8.75 -21.08 27.62
C ALA A 283 -9.74 -22.01 26.88
N LYS A 284 -9.31 -23.19 26.46
CA LYS A 284 -10.18 -24.19 25.84
C LYS A 284 -11.28 -24.65 26.80
N THR A 285 -10.95 -24.92 28.05
CA THR A 285 -11.92 -25.31 29.07
C THR A 285 -12.96 -24.21 29.26
N GLN A 286 -12.54 -22.96 29.41
CA GLN A 286 -13.43 -21.84 29.57
C GLN A 286 -14.27 -21.55 28.30
N TRP A 287 -13.68 -21.73 27.12
CA TRP A 287 -14.38 -21.58 25.85
C TRP A 287 -15.56 -22.53 25.72
N ARG A 288 -15.33 -23.82 26.05
CA ARG A 288 -16.38 -24.85 26.05
C ARG A 288 -17.46 -24.57 27.09
N ASN A 289 -17.07 -24.15 28.31
CA ASN A 289 -18.01 -23.76 29.34
C ASN A 289 -18.93 -22.62 28.86
N VAL A 290 -18.37 -21.62 28.19
CA VAL A 290 -19.16 -20.49 27.63
C VAL A 290 -20.07 -21.01 26.51
N ALA A 291 -19.58 -21.83 25.58
CA ALA A 291 -20.39 -22.40 24.52
C ALA A 291 -21.58 -23.22 25.07
N ASP A 292 -21.35 -24.05 26.09
CA ASP A 292 -22.39 -24.86 26.73
C ASP A 292 -23.46 -23.98 27.43
N GLN A 293 -23.05 -22.92 28.13
CA GLN A 293 -23.99 -21.97 28.72
C GLN A 293 -24.86 -21.23 27.68
N MET A 294 -24.29 -20.98 26.48
CA MET A 294 -25.03 -20.33 25.40
C MET A 294 -25.92 -21.28 24.61
N ARG A 295 -25.67 -22.61 24.67
CA ARG A 295 -26.32 -23.63 23.83
C ARG A 295 -27.85 -23.63 23.93
N GLY A 296 -28.37 -23.45 25.13
CA GLY A 296 -29.83 -23.44 25.37
C GLY A 296 -30.55 -22.20 24.82
N LYS A 297 -29.90 -21.02 24.81
CA LYS A 297 -30.51 -19.76 24.38
C LYS A 297 -30.08 -19.31 22.98
N LEU A 298 -28.87 -19.63 22.59
CA LEU A 298 -28.22 -19.20 21.33
C LEU A 298 -27.51 -20.38 20.67
N PRO A 299 -28.23 -21.42 20.19
CA PRO A 299 -27.62 -22.64 19.67
C PRO A 299 -26.70 -22.38 18.45
N LYS A 300 -27.03 -21.41 17.60
CA LYS A 300 -26.17 -21.02 16.46
C LYS A 300 -24.83 -20.44 16.89
N LEU A 301 -24.83 -19.64 17.98
CA LEU A 301 -23.61 -19.10 18.55
C LEU A 301 -22.75 -20.22 19.15
N ALA A 302 -23.35 -21.13 19.91
CA ALA A 302 -22.63 -22.27 20.49
C ALA A 302 -21.98 -23.14 19.39
N THR A 303 -22.72 -23.46 18.31
CA THR A 303 -22.15 -24.19 17.16
C THR A 303 -20.99 -23.43 16.49
N LEU A 304 -21.12 -22.10 16.35
CA LEU A 304 -20.04 -21.27 15.82
C LEU A 304 -18.79 -21.32 16.72
N MET A 305 -18.98 -21.29 18.06
CA MET A 305 -17.89 -21.41 19.02
C MET A 305 -17.24 -22.79 18.96
N ASP A 306 -18.02 -23.87 18.95
CA ASP A 306 -17.51 -25.23 18.85
C ASP A 306 -16.60 -25.42 17.62
N GLY A 307 -17.03 -24.91 16.47
CA GLY A 307 -16.27 -25.00 15.22
C GLY A 307 -15.04 -24.07 15.12
N ALA A 308 -14.94 -23.06 15.97
CA ALA A 308 -13.90 -22.05 15.90
C ALA A 308 -12.83 -22.18 17.02
N GLU A 309 -12.99 -23.07 17.98
CA GLU A 309 -12.13 -23.20 19.16
C GLU A 309 -10.64 -23.26 18.82
N GLU A 310 -10.25 -24.18 17.96
CA GLU A 310 -8.83 -24.38 17.59
C GLU A 310 -8.27 -23.19 16.82
N ASP A 311 -9.06 -22.59 15.95
CA ASP A 311 -8.65 -21.52 15.06
C ASP A 311 -8.54 -20.17 15.79
N VAL A 312 -9.40 -19.90 16.75
CA VAL A 312 -9.46 -18.63 17.49
C VAL A 312 -8.50 -18.60 18.67
N LEU A 313 -8.20 -19.77 19.26
CA LEU A 313 -7.29 -19.90 20.40
C LEU A 313 -5.85 -20.30 20.02
N ALA A 314 -5.56 -20.47 18.73
CA ALA A 314 -4.26 -20.90 18.24
C ALA A 314 -3.09 -20.01 18.72
N TYR A 315 -3.29 -18.69 18.80
CA TYR A 315 -2.28 -17.73 19.26
C TYR A 315 -1.81 -17.98 20.70
N MET A 316 -2.61 -18.65 21.53
CA MET A 316 -2.28 -18.93 22.93
C MET A 316 -1.21 -20.01 23.11
N THR A 317 -0.85 -20.74 22.05
CA THR A 317 0.29 -21.67 22.05
C THR A 317 1.63 -20.95 21.87
N PHE A 318 1.62 -19.64 21.60
CA PHE A 318 2.78 -18.79 21.40
C PHE A 318 3.16 -18.03 22.70
N PRO A 319 4.37 -17.47 22.78
CA PRO A 319 4.84 -16.73 23.94
C PRO A 319 3.84 -15.64 24.38
N GLN A 320 3.63 -15.51 25.68
CA GLN A 320 2.63 -14.62 26.25
C GLN A 320 2.82 -13.16 25.80
N GLN A 321 4.08 -12.70 25.71
CA GLN A 321 4.42 -11.33 25.28
C GLN A 321 4.01 -11.02 23.84
N HIS A 322 3.84 -12.05 22.98
CA HIS A 322 3.42 -11.87 21.60
C HIS A 322 1.90 -11.92 21.41
N ARG A 323 1.18 -12.57 22.34
CA ARG A 323 -0.26 -12.88 22.20
C ARG A 323 -1.12 -11.65 21.94
N ALA A 324 -0.80 -10.51 22.54
CA ALA A 324 -1.50 -9.25 22.32
C ALA A 324 -1.46 -8.76 20.87
N LYS A 325 -0.45 -9.17 20.08
CA LYS A 325 -0.29 -8.82 18.66
C LYS A 325 -0.73 -9.92 17.72
N LEU A 326 -0.76 -11.18 18.18
CA LEU A 326 -1.04 -12.35 17.34
C LEU A 326 -2.53 -12.70 17.25
N HIS A 327 -3.37 -12.21 18.16
CA HIS A 327 -4.76 -12.61 18.25
C HIS A 327 -5.67 -11.97 17.18
N SER A 328 -5.19 -10.96 16.45
CA SER A 328 -6.02 -10.21 15.52
C SER A 328 -5.25 -9.69 14.31
N THR A 329 -6.00 -9.21 13.30
CA THR A 329 -5.47 -8.53 12.11
C THR A 329 -5.26 -7.02 12.31
N ASN A 330 -5.40 -6.49 13.53
CA ASN A 330 -5.18 -5.07 13.84
C ASN A 330 -3.89 -4.48 13.27
N PRO A 331 -2.75 -5.23 13.20
CA PRO A 331 -1.53 -4.72 12.55
C PRO A 331 -1.71 -4.30 11.10
N ILE A 332 -2.67 -4.91 10.38
CA ILE A 332 -3.00 -4.58 8.98
C ILE A 332 -4.22 -3.65 8.88
N GLU A 333 -5.16 -3.68 9.84
CA GLU A 333 -6.41 -2.88 9.77
C GLU A 333 -6.14 -1.40 9.57
N ARG A 334 -5.15 -0.85 10.28
CA ARG A 334 -4.75 0.56 10.12
C ARG A 334 -4.22 0.84 8.70
N LEU A 335 -3.44 -0.07 8.16
CA LEU A 335 -2.92 0.01 6.79
C LEU A 335 -4.08 -0.06 5.76
N ASN A 336 -5.01 -0.98 5.96
CA ASN A 336 -6.20 -1.08 5.11
C ASN A 336 -7.10 0.17 5.21
N GLY A 337 -7.22 0.77 6.39
CA GLY A 337 -7.91 2.04 6.58
C GLY A 337 -7.26 3.16 5.77
N GLU A 338 -5.94 3.26 5.79
CA GLU A 338 -5.20 4.25 5.01
C GLU A 338 -5.32 4.00 3.50
N ILE A 339 -5.24 2.75 3.06
CA ILE A 339 -5.49 2.39 1.66
C ILE A 339 -6.90 2.82 1.24
N LYS A 340 -7.93 2.51 2.01
CA LYS A 340 -9.30 2.92 1.71
C LYS A 340 -9.42 4.43 1.62
N ARG A 341 -8.90 5.18 2.59
CA ARG A 341 -8.94 6.64 2.61
C ARG A 341 -8.36 7.25 1.33
N ARG A 342 -7.21 6.73 0.85
CA ARG A 342 -6.55 7.24 -0.36
C ARG A 342 -7.23 6.73 -1.64
N THR A 343 -7.77 5.52 -1.66
CA THR A 343 -8.43 4.95 -2.84
C THR A 343 -9.86 5.46 -3.04
N ASP A 344 -10.56 5.90 -1.99
CA ASP A 344 -11.90 6.47 -2.05
C ASP A 344 -11.95 7.75 -2.90
N VAL A 345 -10.86 8.51 -2.97
CA VAL A 345 -10.72 9.68 -3.84
C VAL A 345 -10.82 9.30 -5.34
N VAL A 346 -10.32 8.13 -5.70
CA VAL A 346 -10.40 7.60 -7.07
C VAL A 346 -11.79 7.01 -7.35
N GLY A 347 -12.38 6.35 -6.34
CA GLY A 347 -13.68 5.70 -6.39
C GLY A 347 -13.69 4.45 -7.28
N ILE A 348 -13.57 4.61 -8.60
CA ILE A 348 -13.55 3.49 -9.57
C ILE A 348 -12.26 3.55 -10.37
N PHE A 349 -11.42 2.55 -10.22
CA PHE A 349 -10.15 2.45 -10.93
C PHE A 349 -10.36 2.12 -12.41
N PRO A 350 -9.57 2.71 -13.33
CA PRO A 350 -9.68 2.42 -14.75
C PRO A 350 -9.22 1.01 -15.11
N ASN A 351 -8.24 0.46 -14.38
CA ASN A 351 -7.67 -0.88 -14.58
C ASN A 351 -6.93 -1.34 -13.31
N GLU A 352 -6.53 -2.60 -13.27
CA GLU A 352 -5.78 -3.20 -12.14
C GLU A 352 -4.37 -2.60 -11.97
N ALA A 353 -3.72 -2.19 -13.06
CA ALA A 353 -2.40 -1.55 -12.99
C ALA A 353 -2.47 -0.25 -12.16
N SER A 354 -3.56 0.52 -12.29
CA SER A 354 -3.76 1.73 -11.48
C SER A 354 -3.97 1.41 -9.99
N ILE A 355 -4.63 0.30 -9.65
CA ILE A 355 -4.73 -0.18 -8.27
C ILE A 355 -3.34 -0.57 -7.78
N ARG A 356 -2.61 -1.38 -8.55
CA ARG A 356 -1.26 -1.85 -8.21
C ARG A 356 -0.31 -0.68 -7.94
N ARG A 357 -0.35 0.35 -8.79
CA ARG A 357 0.46 1.57 -8.64
C ARG A 357 0.16 2.28 -7.33
N LEU A 358 -1.10 2.66 -7.11
CA LEU A 358 -1.48 3.46 -5.94
C LEU A 358 -1.29 2.67 -4.64
N VAL A 359 -1.85 1.48 -4.56
CA VAL A 359 -1.74 0.66 -3.35
C VAL A 359 -0.29 0.23 -3.11
N GLY A 360 0.43 -0.18 -4.16
CA GLY A 360 1.84 -0.54 -4.06
C GLY A 360 2.72 0.60 -3.56
N ALA A 361 2.48 1.84 -4.01
CA ALA A 361 3.19 3.02 -3.49
C ALA A 361 2.89 3.27 -2.01
N ILE A 362 1.63 3.13 -1.57
CA ILE A 362 1.25 3.25 -0.16
C ILE A 362 1.96 2.17 0.69
N LEU A 363 2.01 0.94 0.20
CA LEU A 363 2.67 -0.17 0.89
C LEU A 363 4.19 0.03 1.00
N MET A 364 4.81 0.58 -0.03
CA MET A 364 6.23 0.94 -0.05
C MET A 364 6.52 2.04 0.97
N GLU A 365 5.77 3.14 0.94
CA GLU A 365 5.85 4.25 1.91
C GLU A 365 5.73 3.73 3.35
N GLN A 366 4.72 2.90 3.62
CA GLN A 366 4.50 2.34 4.95
C GLN A 366 5.64 1.42 5.41
N THR A 367 6.24 0.66 4.50
CA THR A 367 7.40 -0.19 4.82
C THR A 367 8.62 0.66 5.15
N GLU A 368 8.86 1.73 4.40
CA GLU A 368 9.93 2.70 4.68
C GLU A 368 9.71 3.39 6.04
N GLU A 369 8.49 3.81 6.37
CA GLU A 369 8.16 4.36 7.70
C GLU A 369 8.46 3.38 8.82
N TRP A 370 8.08 2.09 8.65
CA TRP A 370 8.37 1.07 9.65
C TRP A 370 9.86 0.79 9.79
N ALA A 371 10.62 0.87 8.71
CA ALA A 371 12.07 0.63 8.72
C ALA A 371 12.84 1.70 9.52
N VAL A 372 12.38 2.97 9.48
CA VAL A 372 13.03 4.07 10.23
C VAL A 372 12.56 4.19 11.68
N GLN A 373 11.53 3.44 12.11
CA GLN A 373 11.07 3.44 13.49
C GLN A 373 12.15 2.87 14.41
N ARG A 374 12.47 3.61 15.49
CA ARG A 374 13.48 3.19 16.48
C ARG A 374 13.06 1.94 17.26
N SER A 375 11.77 1.81 17.58
CA SER A 375 11.24 0.68 18.32
C SER A 375 10.94 -0.49 17.37
N ARG A 376 11.37 -1.69 17.75
CA ARG A 376 10.99 -2.91 17.04
C ARG A 376 9.52 -3.24 17.32
N TYR A 377 8.87 -3.85 16.35
CA TYR A 377 7.48 -4.26 16.51
C TYR A 377 7.32 -5.35 17.57
N MET A 378 8.28 -6.31 17.63
CA MET A 378 8.42 -7.31 18.68
C MET A 378 9.85 -7.29 19.24
N THR A 379 10.04 -7.68 20.50
CA THR A 379 11.38 -7.73 21.12
C THR A 379 12.14 -8.98 20.71
N LEU A 380 13.46 -8.89 20.49
CA LEU A 380 14.32 -10.02 20.09
C LEU A 380 14.34 -11.14 21.13
N GLU A 381 14.34 -10.77 22.41
CA GLU A 381 14.40 -11.71 23.53
C GLU A 381 13.18 -12.66 23.54
N THR A 382 12.06 -12.22 23.02
CA THR A 382 10.82 -13.01 22.96
C THR A 382 10.63 -13.75 21.63
N LEU A 383 11.35 -13.40 20.57
CA LEU A 383 11.32 -14.10 19.28
C LEU A 383 12.24 -15.33 19.24
N GLY A 384 13.37 -15.31 19.96
CA GLY A 384 14.32 -16.39 20.01
C GLY A 384 13.69 -17.75 20.42
N PRO A 385 12.89 -17.84 21.48
CA PRO A 385 12.17 -19.07 21.84
C PRO A 385 11.13 -19.51 20.81
N SER A 386 10.50 -18.59 20.09
CA SER A 386 9.51 -18.91 19.04
C SER A 386 10.13 -19.58 17.82
N ALA A 387 11.37 -19.27 17.49
CA ALA A 387 12.09 -19.91 16.40
C ALA A 387 12.35 -21.42 16.71
N MET A 388 12.34 -21.80 17.99
CA MET A 388 12.53 -23.18 18.45
C MET A 388 11.25 -24.03 18.45
N ILE A 389 10.07 -23.44 18.23
CA ILE A 389 8.84 -24.23 18.12
C ILE A 389 8.88 -25.00 16.80
N PRO A 390 8.95 -26.36 16.81
CA PRO A 390 8.98 -27.14 15.58
C PRO A 390 7.73 -26.87 14.74
N SER A 391 7.87 -26.79 13.43
CA SER A 391 6.74 -26.64 12.50
C SER A 391 5.80 -27.87 12.45
N SER A 392 6.03 -28.88 13.27
CA SER A 392 5.30 -30.14 13.30
C SER A 392 4.58 -30.36 14.63
N ALA A 393 3.51 -29.62 14.87
CA ALA A 393 2.36 -30.26 15.48
C ALA A 393 1.50 -30.78 14.32
N CYS A 394 2.05 -31.70 13.53
CA CYS A 394 1.24 -32.55 12.66
C CYS A 394 0.29 -33.32 13.57
N LEU A 395 -0.97 -32.89 13.62
CA LEU A 395 -2.04 -33.75 14.10
C LEU A 395 -1.99 -35.05 13.30
N PRO A 396 -2.05 -36.21 13.95
CA PRO A 396 -2.07 -37.48 13.25
C PRO A 396 -3.28 -37.49 12.32
N ARG A 397 -3.05 -37.76 11.03
CA ARG A 397 -4.11 -38.06 10.07
C ARG A 397 -4.97 -39.17 10.65
N ARG A 398 -6.16 -38.87 11.13
CA ARG A 398 -7.18 -39.90 11.29
C ARG A 398 -7.43 -40.47 9.90
N ARG A 399 -7.04 -41.73 9.70
CA ARG A 399 -7.58 -42.58 8.62
C ARG A 399 -9.08 -42.60 8.79
N THR A 400 -9.81 -41.96 7.93
CA THR A 400 -11.23 -42.23 7.70
C THR A 400 -11.31 -43.33 6.67
N ASP A 401 -11.23 -44.57 7.17
CA ASP A 401 -11.81 -45.68 6.43
C ASP A 401 -13.33 -45.56 6.51
N GLN A 402 -13.92 -45.50 5.34
CA GLN A 402 -15.24 -45.91 4.94
C GLN A 402 -16.43 -45.64 5.88
N LEU A 403 -17.26 -44.70 5.51
CA LEU A 403 -18.72 -44.93 5.47
C LEU A 403 -19.39 -43.81 4.63
N GLY A 404 -20.37 -44.23 3.84
CA GLY A 404 -20.98 -43.58 2.70
C GLY A 404 -21.56 -42.18 2.96
N ALA A 405 -21.47 -41.36 1.94
CA ALA A 405 -22.04 -40.03 1.85
C ALA A 405 -23.57 -40.04 1.72
N PRO A 406 -24.28 -39.14 2.41
CA PRO A 406 -25.53 -38.61 1.90
C PRO A 406 -25.26 -37.29 1.16
N LYS A 407 -25.68 -37.27 -0.10
CA LYS A 407 -25.78 -36.05 -0.90
C LYS A 407 -26.87 -35.14 -0.32
N THR A 408 -26.50 -34.05 0.30
CA THR A 408 -27.39 -32.91 0.50
C THR A 408 -26.73 -31.66 -0.04
N SER A 409 -27.32 -31.21 -1.15
CA SER A 409 -27.04 -29.91 -1.75
C SER A 409 -27.45 -28.77 -0.79
N TRP A 410 -26.49 -27.96 -0.36
CA TRP A 410 -26.77 -26.72 0.33
C TRP A 410 -26.89 -25.60 -0.69
N PRO A 411 -27.87 -24.71 -0.58
CA PRO A 411 -27.94 -23.54 -1.44
C PRO A 411 -26.81 -22.57 -1.07
N ALA A 412 -26.17 -22.03 -2.09
CA ALA A 412 -25.19 -20.95 -1.98
C ALA A 412 -25.86 -19.73 -1.32
N LEU A 413 -25.49 -19.42 -0.09
CA LEU A 413 -25.79 -18.15 0.54
C LEU A 413 -24.81 -17.11 0.00
N SER A 414 -25.29 -16.29 -0.91
CA SER A 414 -24.60 -15.07 -1.35
C SER A 414 -24.50 -14.13 -0.15
N TYR A 415 -23.32 -14.02 0.42
CA TYR A 415 -23.01 -12.97 1.40
C TYR A 415 -22.80 -11.66 0.63
N THR A 416 -23.85 -10.90 0.42
CA THR A 416 -23.74 -9.47 0.19
C THR A 416 -23.36 -8.82 1.53
N THR A 417 -22.08 -8.55 1.72
CA THR A 417 -21.60 -7.68 2.80
C THR A 417 -22.06 -6.27 2.46
N ASN A 418 -23.20 -5.89 3.03
CA ASN A 418 -23.70 -4.53 2.97
C ASN A 418 -22.85 -3.69 3.94
N TRP A 419 -21.89 -2.94 3.40
CA TRP A 419 -20.96 -2.08 4.16
C TRP A 419 -21.60 -0.73 4.56
N ASP A 420 -22.84 -0.46 4.10
CA ASP A 420 -23.54 0.81 4.36
C ASP A 420 -24.06 0.98 5.80
N VAL A 421 -23.76 0.04 6.71
CA VAL A 421 -24.21 0.10 8.13
C VAL A 421 -23.08 0.52 9.07
N ILE A 422 -21.93 0.93 8.57
CA ILE A 422 -20.72 1.21 9.39
C ILE A 422 -20.71 2.63 9.98
N ASP A 423 -21.46 3.59 9.42
CA ASP A 423 -21.39 5.00 9.84
C ASP A 423 -22.13 5.35 11.15
N GLU A 424 -22.94 4.45 11.70
CA GLU A 424 -23.67 4.75 12.96
C GLU A 424 -23.04 4.14 14.23
N CYS A 425 -21.93 3.41 14.15
CA CYS A 425 -21.29 2.79 15.32
C CYS A 425 -19.82 3.20 15.52
N GLY A 426 -19.46 4.43 15.14
CA GLY A 426 -18.11 4.98 15.28
C GLY A 426 -17.60 5.18 16.73
N GLU A 427 -18.41 4.98 17.75
CA GLU A 427 -18.03 5.21 19.16
C GLU A 427 -17.77 3.93 19.99
N GLY A 428 -17.94 2.75 19.41
CA GLY A 428 -17.81 1.47 20.15
C GLY A 428 -16.41 0.86 20.20
N ALA A 429 -15.43 1.33 19.43
CA ALA A 429 -14.10 0.73 19.36
C ALA A 429 -13.14 1.18 20.49
N PHE A 430 -13.45 2.28 21.17
CA PHE A 430 -12.61 2.85 22.25
C PHE A 430 -12.74 2.16 23.61
N LEU A 431 -13.73 1.27 23.82
CA LEU A 431 -14.03 0.70 25.13
C LEU A 431 -13.36 -0.66 25.41
N LEU A 432 -12.58 -1.23 24.49
CA LEU A 432 -11.87 -2.49 24.74
C LEU A 432 -10.44 -2.29 25.26
N ASP A 433 -9.81 -1.17 24.98
CA ASP A 433 -8.48 -0.83 25.51
C ASP A 433 -8.55 -0.37 26.99
N ASP A 434 -9.69 0.22 27.42
CA ASP A 434 -9.88 0.66 28.80
C ASP A 434 -10.14 -0.48 29.80
N LEU A 435 -10.51 -1.68 29.35
CA LEU A 435 -10.71 -2.83 30.25
C LEU A 435 -9.39 -3.56 30.61
N GLU A 436 -8.33 -3.41 29.82
CA GLU A 436 -7.00 -3.93 30.21
C GLU A 436 -6.28 -3.01 31.20
N SER A 437 -6.63 -1.72 31.27
CA SER A 437 -6.04 -0.74 32.19
C SER A 437 -6.58 -0.82 33.64
N THR A 438 -7.80 -1.35 33.83
CA THR A 438 -8.42 -1.45 35.16
C THR A 438 -8.10 -2.75 35.92
N ALA A 439 -7.51 -3.76 35.25
CA ALA A 439 -7.09 -5.00 35.93
C ALA A 439 -5.73 -4.88 36.64
N SER A 440 -4.98 -3.79 36.44
CA SER A 440 -3.64 -3.61 37.03
C SER A 440 -3.60 -2.74 38.29
N VAL A 441 -4.75 -2.29 38.81
CA VAL A 441 -4.83 -1.36 39.97
C VAL A 441 -5.37 -2.00 41.27
N VAL A 442 -5.55 -3.32 41.32
CA VAL A 442 -6.03 -4.00 42.54
C VAL A 442 -4.99 -4.95 43.11
N ASP A 443 -3.72 -4.57 43.10
CA ASP A 443 -2.71 -5.34 43.87
C ASP A 443 -1.63 -4.44 44.48
N HIS A 444 -2.02 -3.51 45.36
CA HIS A 444 -1.20 -2.94 46.41
C HIS A 444 -2.07 -2.29 47.47
N GLY A 445 -2.32 -2.99 48.54
CA GLY A 445 -2.84 -2.40 49.77
C GLY A 445 -3.50 -3.38 50.70
N PHE A 446 -2.71 -4.12 51.41
CA PHE A 446 -2.63 -4.56 52.78
C PHE A 446 -1.77 -5.81 52.93
#